data_9228760489c5fc15a60dd8b021861d8e
#
_entry.id   9228760489c5fc15a60dd8b021861d8e
#
_cell.length_a   1.000
_cell.length_b   1.000
_cell.length_c   1.000
_cell.angle_alpha   90.00
_cell.angle_beta   90.00
_cell.angle_gamma   90.00
#
_symmetry.space_group_name_H-M   'P 1'
#
loop_
_entity.id
_entity.type
_entity.pdbx_description
1 polymer ?
#
loop_
_entity_poly.entity_id
_entity_poly.type
_entity_poly.pdbx_seq_one_letter_code
_entity_poly.pdbx_strand_id
1 'polypeptide(L)'
;TFPPKYTSAPELLDSIHELKKYDYNWIIKFHSLMDESIKEKYKKLDSNNFRIVDELNILPIMAGSDIMITDTSSVAYEFLHFNRPLVTYRAVARRDKGINIQDPSELLPAIERSLNHPDEFSQNRESCLKDIHPYFDGNSSKRMLEMIKNILANRSQNQLKQKPSNIIRKYQIRKIISKIKAQ
;
A
#
# COMPACT_ATOMS: atom_id res chain seq x y z
N THR A 1 2.85 -7.09 -1.62
CA THR A 1 2.24 -6.26 -2.64
C THR A 1 2.19 -7.03 -3.96
N PHE A 2 2.04 -6.49 -5.06
CA PHE A 2 1.80 -7.01 -6.41
C PHE A 2 2.78 -8.13 -6.88
N PRO A 3 2.53 -8.83 -7.99
CA PRO A 3 3.02 -10.17 -8.33
C PRO A 3 4.49 -10.44 -8.00
N PRO A 4 5.00 -11.66 -8.00
CA PRO A 4 6.24 -12.11 -7.36
C PRO A 4 7.47 -11.18 -7.52
N LYS A 5 7.44 -10.35 -8.57
CA LYS A 5 8.52 -9.40 -8.91
C LYS A 5 8.64 -8.18 -7.97
N TYR A 6 7.56 -7.83 -7.26
CA TYR A 6 7.50 -6.57 -6.48
C TYR A 6 7.21 -6.77 -4.99
N THR A 7 7.10 -8.02 -4.55
CA THR A 7 6.84 -8.32 -3.14
C THR A 7 8.13 -8.55 -2.38
N SER A 8 8.21 -7.98 -1.19
CA SER A 8 9.29 -8.22 -0.23
C SER A 8 9.14 -9.54 0.54
N ALA A 9 7.98 -10.19 0.45
CA ALA A 9 7.67 -11.37 1.26
C ALA A 9 8.71 -12.51 1.17
N PRO A 10 9.24 -12.90 0.00
CA PRO A 10 10.25 -13.94 -0.06
C PRO A 10 11.56 -13.56 0.65
N GLU A 11 11.98 -12.30 0.53
CA GLU A 11 13.25 -11.82 1.07
C GLU A 11 13.20 -11.62 2.59
N LEU A 12 12.04 -11.25 3.12
CA LEU A 12 11.83 -10.99 4.55
C LEU A 12 11.48 -12.26 5.35
N LEU A 13 11.21 -13.39 4.70
CA LEU A 13 10.70 -14.60 5.35
C LEU A 13 11.62 -15.08 6.48
N ASP A 14 12.92 -15.18 6.22
CA ASP A 14 13.89 -15.71 7.19
C ASP A 14 14.07 -14.74 8.36
N SER A 15 14.14 -13.44 8.09
CA SER A 15 14.21 -12.42 9.14
C SER A 15 12.97 -12.43 10.02
N ILE A 16 11.79 -12.53 9.43
CA ILE A 16 10.53 -12.62 10.18
C ILE A 16 10.48 -13.91 11.01
N HIS A 17 10.96 -15.03 10.46
CA HIS A 17 11.06 -16.28 11.22
C HIS A 17 11.96 -16.14 12.45
N GLU A 18 13.11 -15.51 12.33
CA GLU A 18 13.99 -15.24 13.45
C GLU A 18 13.37 -14.31 14.50
N LEU A 19 12.52 -13.37 14.06
CA LEU A 19 11.86 -12.41 14.95
C LEU A 19 10.75 -13.03 15.80
N LYS A 20 10.30 -14.24 15.51
CA LYS A 20 9.32 -14.97 16.35
C LYS A 20 9.81 -15.24 17.78
N LYS A 21 11.11 -15.20 18.03
CA LYS A 21 11.68 -15.35 19.39
C LYS A 21 11.43 -14.12 20.30
N TYR A 22 11.06 -12.99 19.71
CA TYR A 22 10.73 -11.77 20.45
C TYR A 22 9.22 -11.76 20.80
N ASP A 23 8.87 -11.05 21.85
CA ASP A 23 7.48 -10.92 22.33
C ASP A 23 6.68 -9.91 21.48
N TYR A 24 6.56 -10.21 20.19
CA TYR A 24 5.75 -9.45 19.24
C TYR A 24 4.56 -10.28 18.75
N ASN A 25 3.42 -9.63 18.58
CA ASN A 25 2.28 -10.22 17.91
C ASN A 25 2.30 -9.83 16.42
N TRP A 26 2.37 -10.84 15.56
CA TRP A 26 2.45 -10.66 14.12
C TRP A 26 1.12 -10.93 13.45
N ILE A 27 0.69 -10.00 12.61
CA ILE A 27 -0.45 -10.20 11.72
C ILE A 27 0.05 -9.99 10.28
N ILE A 28 -0.01 -11.04 9.48
CA ILE A 28 0.41 -11.00 8.08
C ILE A 28 -0.83 -10.97 7.19
N LYS A 29 -0.92 -9.96 6.33
CA LYS A 29 -1.95 -9.85 5.30
C LYS A 29 -1.29 -9.82 3.93
N PHE A 30 -1.57 -10.82 3.13
CA PHE A 30 -1.12 -10.88 1.75
C PHE A 30 -2.09 -10.16 0.81
N HIS A 31 -1.56 -9.69 -0.29
CA HIS A 31 -2.38 -9.26 -1.43
C HIS A 31 -3.15 -10.48 -1.99
N SER A 32 -4.36 -10.27 -2.49
CA SER A 32 -5.20 -11.37 -3.04
C SER A 32 -4.54 -12.13 -4.19
N LEU A 33 -3.65 -11.49 -4.94
CA LEU A 33 -2.90 -12.07 -6.05
C LEU A 33 -1.51 -12.60 -5.64
N MET A 34 -1.23 -12.71 -4.34
CA MET A 34 0.05 -13.28 -3.88
C MET A 34 0.16 -14.74 -4.30
N ASP A 35 1.37 -15.12 -4.72
CA ASP A 35 1.70 -16.50 -5.08
C ASP A 35 1.43 -17.45 -3.90
N GLU A 36 0.72 -18.55 -4.15
CA GLU A 36 0.34 -19.49 -3.11
C GLU A 36 1.56 -20.18 -2.50
N SER A 37 2.62 -20.40 -3.27
CA SER A 37 3.86 -20.99 -2.77
C SER A 37 4.54 -20.12 -1.71
N ILE A 38 4.39 -18.80 -1.79
CA ILE A 38 4.89 -17.85 -0.80
C ILE A 38 4.00 -17.92 0.45
N LYS A 39 2.68 -17.88 0.28
CA LYS A 39 1.74 -17.99 1.41
C LYS A 39 1.96 -19.27 2.21
N GLU A 40 2.16 -20.40 1.54
CA GLU A 40 2.42 -21.70 2.18
C GLU A 40 3.70 -21.70 3.04
N LYS A 41 4.74 -20.98 2.62
CA LYS A 41 5.94 -20.83 3.45
C LYS A 41 5.65 -20.05 4.73
N TYR A 42 4.87 -18.99 4.64
CA TYR A 42 4.46 -18.19 5.80
C TYR A 42 3.48 -18.93 6.71
N LYS A 43 2.58 -19.76 6.18
CA LYS A 43 1.66 -20.61 6.97
C LYS A 43 2.42 -21.55 7.93
N LYS A 44 3.63 -21.96 7.57
CA LYS A 44 4.50 -22.75 8.48
C LYS A 44 4.99 -21.97 9.69
N LEU A 45 4.89 -20.64 9.67
CA LEU A 45 5.22 -19.78 10.80
C LEU A 45 4.06 -19.58 11.76
N ASP A 46 2.85 -20.04 11.42
CA ASP A 46 1.65 -19.83 12.21
C ASP A 46 1.83 -20.33 13.66
N SER A 47 1.42 -19.52 14.61
CA SER A 47 1.56 -19.76 16.04
C SER A 47 0.64 -18.81 16.83
N ASN A 48 0.63 -18.89 18.14
CA ASN A 48 -0.21 -18.03 18.96
C ASN A 48 0.05 -16.54 18.76
N ASN A 49 1.31 -16.15 18.51
CA ASN A 49 1.73 -14.77 18.29
C ASN A 49 2.05 -14.43 16.83
N PHE A 50 1.74 -15.32 15.88
CA PHE A 50 1.96 -15.11 14.45
C PHE A 50 0.77 -15.65 13.66
N ARG A 51 -0.01 -14.77 13.07
CA ARG A 51 -1.24 -15.11 12.35
C ARG A 51 -1.27 -14.56 10.94
N ILE A 52 -1.76 -15.38 10.02
CA ILE A 52 -2.08 -14.96 8.65
C ILE A 52 -3.57 -14.72 8.57
N VAL A 53 -3.96 -13.59 7.98
CA VAL A 53 -5.35 -13.15 7.87
C VAL A 53 -5.73 -12.92 6.41
N ASP A 54 -6.97 -13.27 6.07
CA ASP A 54 -7.53 -13.12 4.72
C ASP A 54 -8.69 -12.11 4.67
N GLU A 55 -8.96 -11.38 5.76
CA GLU A 55 -10.01 -10.38 5.84
C GLU A 55 -9.90 -9.35 4.71
N LEU A 56 -11.04 -9.05 4.08
CA LEU A 56 -11.13 -8.02 3.04
C LEU A 56 -10.99 -6.63 3.65
N ASN A 57 -11.58 -6.41 4.82
CA ASN A 57 -11.48 -5.13 5.54
C ASN A 57 -10.30 -5.17 6.50
N ILE A 58 -9.21 -4.50 6.12
CA ILE A 58 -7.98 -4.43 6.91
C ILE A 58 -7.97 -3.27 7.93
N LEU A 59 -8.96 -2.37 7.90
CA LEU A 59 -8.99 -1.20 8.78
C LEU A 59 -8.93 -1.55 10.28
N PRO A 60 -9.69 -2.56 10.79
CA PRO A 60 -9.58 -2.94 12.20
C PRO A 60 -8.18 -3.46 12.57
N ILE A 61 -7.53 -4.19 11.66
CA ILE A 61 -6.17 -4.70 11.87
C ILE A 61 -5.18 -3.52 11.95
N MET A 62 -5.26 -2.58 11.01
CA MET A 62 -4.42 -1.39 11.03
C MET A 62 -4.65 -0.54 12.28
N ALA A 63 -5.90 -0.38 12.70
CA ALA A 63 -6.24 0.37 13.91
C ALA A 63 -5.69 -0.29 15.19
N GLY A 64 -5.56 -1.61 15.21
CA GLY A 64 -5.00 -2.37 16.33
C GLY A 64 -3.49 -2.57 16.28
N SER A 65 -2.81 -2.18 15.20
CA SER A 65 -1.37 -2.41 15.03
C SER A 65 -0.54 -1.23 15.54
N ASP A 66 0.52 -1.49 16.29
CA ASP A 66 1.46 -0.46 16.78
C ASP A 66 2.43 -0.01 15.69
N ILE A 67 2.75 -0.89 14.76
CA ILE A 67 3.67 -0.65 13.65
C ILE A 67 3.19 -1.38 12.40
N MET A 68 3.42 -0.81 11.23
CA MET A 68 3.22 -1.50 9.96
C MET A 68 4.55 -1.71 9.25
N ILE A 69 4.75 -2.93 8.74
CA ILE A 69 5.87 -3.27 7.86
C ILE A 69 5.31 -3.58 6.48
N THR A 70 5.80 -2.92 5.45
CA THR A 70 5.32 -3.12 4.08
C THR A 70 6.40 -2.79 3.06
N ASP A 71 6.16 -3.17 1.82
CA ASP A 71 6.94 -2.74 0.66
C ASP A 71 6.30 -1.50 -0.02
N THR A 72 6.50 -1.32 -1.31
CA THR A 72 5.85 -0.25 -2.07
C THR A 72 4.36 -0.58 -2.28
N SER A 73 3.53 -0.20 -1.32
CA SER A 73 2.09 -0.48 -1.30
C SER A 73 1.27 0.77 -1.02
N SER A 74 0.09 0.86 -1.62
CA SER A 74 -0.90 1.91 -1.33
C SER A 74 -1.44 1.82 0.11
N VAL A 75 -1.46 0.62 0.69
CA VAL A 75 -1.92 0.42 2.07
C VAL A 75 -1.07 1.18 3.10
N ALA A 76 0.20 1.46 2.78
CA ALA A 76 1.04 2.32 3.59
C ALA A 76 0.44 3.72 3.80
N TYR A 77 -0.23 4.26 2.78
CA TYR A 77 -0.87 5.57 2.86
C TYR A 77 -2.18 5.53 3.66
N GLU A 78 -2.89 4.43 3.63
CA GLU A 78 -4.07 4.23 4.48
C GLU A 78 -3.67 4.15 5.96
N PHE A 79 -2.52 3.53 6.27
CA PHE A 79 -2.00 3.45 7.62
C PHE A 79 -1.58 4.81 8.21
N LEU A 80 -1.23 5.80 7.38
CA LEU A 80 -0.88 7.15 7.84
C LEU A 80 -2.02 7.84 8.62
N HIS A 81 -3.27 7.44 8.42
CA HIS A 81 -4.41 7.94 9.20
C HIS A 81 -4.29 7.68 10.71
N PHE A 82 -3.54 6.65 11.10
CA PHE A 82 -3.32 6.32 12.50
C PHE A 82 -2.09 7.00 13.08
N ASN A 83 -1.30 7.69 12.27
CA ASN A 83 -0.03 8.34 12.61
C ASN A 83 0.92 7.46 13.43
N ARG A 84 0.92 6.16 13.19
CA ARG A 84 1.77 5.17 13.85
C ARG A 84 2.99 4.83 13.01
N PRO A 85 4.06 4.29 13.62
CA PRO A 85 5.31 3.92 12.95
C PRO A 85 5.13 3.05 11.72
N LEU A 86 5.94 3.33 10.72
CA LEU A 86 5.94 2.61 9.46
C LEU A 86 7.37 2.21 9.09
N VAL A 87 7.60 0.94 8.82
CA VAL A 87 8.82 0.43 8.20
C VAL A 87 8.52 0.01 6.77
N THR A 88 9.27 0.53 5.83
CA THR A 88 9.14 0.15 4.42
C THR A 88 10.39 -0.57 3.95
N TYR A 89 10.21 -1.59 3.11
CA TYR A 89 11.30 -2.31 2.49
C TYR A 89 11.48 -1.85 1.04
N ARG A 90 12.64 -1.22 0.75
CA ARG A 90 13.03 -0.70 -0.58
C ARG A 90 11.96 0.17 -1.25
N ALA A 91 11.24 0.97 -0.45
CA ALA A 91 10.27 1.90 -1.02
C ALA A 91 10.95 2.93 -1.92
N VAL A 92 10.36 3.20 -3.09
CA VAL A 92 10.92 4.11 -4.09
C VAL A 92 10.42 5.54 -3.97
N ALA A 93 9.26 5.76 -3.33
CA ALA A 93 8.63 7.05 -3.19
C ALA A 93 8.26 7.37 -1.74
N ARG A 94 8.33 8.66 -1.37
CA ARG A 94 7.96 9.15 -0.03
C ARG A 94 8.59 8.31 1.09
N ARG A 95 9.92 8.18 1.04
CA ARG A 95 10.70 7.34 1.96
C ARG A 95 10.77 7.90 3.38
N ASP A 96 10.46 9.16 3.53
CA ASP A 96 10.54 9.97 4.75
C ASP A 96 9.36 9.79 5.72
N LYS A 97 8.33 8.99 5.34
CA LYS A 97 7.17 8.72 6.21
C LYS A 97 7.44 7.71 7.34
N GLY A 98 8.61 7.10 7.35
CA GLY A 98 9.06 6.10 8.31
C GLY A 98 10.46 5.59 7.98
N ILE A 99 10.87 4.50 8.58
CA ILE A 99 12.16 3.87 8.30
C ILE A 99 12.07 3.07 7.00
N ASN A 100 12.95 3.36 6.05
CA ASN A 100 13.03 2.63 4.78
C ASN A 100 14.29 1.78 4.73
N ILE A 101 14.16 0.49 5.03
CA ILE A 101 15.26 -0.48 5.03
C ILE A 101 15.57 -0.98 3.63
N GLN A 102 16.81 -1.37 3.39
CA GLN A 102 17.31 -1.89 2.12
C GLN A 102 17.69 -3.37 2.20
N ASP A 103 18.00 -3.85 3.39
CA ASP A 103 18.42 -5.22 3.68
C ASP A 103 17.53 -5.85 4.76
N PRO A 104 17.20 -7.16 4.65
CA PRO A 104 16.42 -7.86 5.66
C PRO A 104 17.01 -7.83 7.08
N SER A 105 18.34 -7.75 7.22
CA SER A 105 19.02 -7.65 8.53
C SER A 105 18.71 -6.35 9.28
N GLU A 106 18.27 -5.31 8.57
CA GLU A 106 17.88 -4.04 9.17
C GLU A 106 16.46 -4.09 9.81
N LEU A 107 15.72 -5.19 9.64
CA LEU A 107 14.32 -5.27 10.05
C LEU A 107 14.15 -5.16 11.56
N LEU A 108 14.91 -5.94 12.36
CA LEU A 108 14.82 -5.86 13.81
C LEU A 108 15.22 -4.48 14.36
N PRO A 109 16.38 -3.91 14.01
CA PRO A 109 16.73 -2.56 14.44
C PRO A 109 15.67 -1.50 14.07
N ALA A 110 15.03 -1.62 12.89
CA ALA A 110 14.00 -0.71 12.47
C ALA A 110 12.70 -0.85 13.29
N ILE A 111 12.32 -2.09 13.65
CA ILE A 111 11.17 -2.35 14.53
C ILE A 111 11.44 -1.75 15.92
N GLU A 112 12.57 -2.09 16.53
CA GLU A 112 12.94 -1.60 17.88
C GLU A 112 12.99 -0.06 17.92
N ARG A 113 13.63 0.58 16.94
CA ARG A 113 13.66 2.04 16.84
C ARG A 113 12.28 2.62 16.70
N SER A 114 11.44 2.04 15.86
CA SER A 114 10.06 2.49 15.62
C SER A 114 9.19 2.39 16.86
N LEU A 115 9.32 1.31 17.64
CA LEU A 115 8.55 1.10 18.86
C LEU A 115 9.05 1.97 20.02
N ASN A 116 10.38 2.20 20.12
CA ASN A 116 10.96 3.06 21.14
C ASN A 116 10.80 4.56 20.85
N HIS A 117 10.67 4.95 19.58
CA HIS A 117 10.52 6.34 19.13
C HIS A 117 9.35 6.49 18.14
N PRO A 118 8.10 6.21 18.57
CA PRO A 118 6.95 6.16 17.66
C PRO A 118 6.65 7.47 16.96
N ASP A 119 7.01 8.60 17.56
CA ASP A 119 6.76 9.95 17.03
C ASP A 119 7.87 10.50 16.15
N GLU A 120 8.97 9.78 15.97
CA GLU A 120 10.15 10.25 15.23
C GLU A 120 9.80 10.78 13.82
N PHE A 121 8.89 10.12 13.11
CA PHE A 121 8.45 10.51 11.77
C PHE A 121 7.02 11.05 11.75
N SER A 122 6.44 11.46 12.90
CA SER A 122 5.05 11.89 12.99
C SER A 122 4.74 13.05 12.05
N GLN A 123 5.54 14.10 12.05
CA GLN A 123 5.36 15.27 11.18
C GLN A 123 5.45 14.91 9.69
N ASN A 124 6.37 14.00 9.33
CA ASN A 124 6.53 13.53 7.97
C ASN A 124 5.29 12.74 7.51
N ARG A 125 4.76 11.88 8.39
CA ARG A 125 3.52 11.13 8.13
C ARG A 125 2.32 12.07 7.92
N GLU A 126 2.16 13.06 8.78
CA GLU A 126 1.09 14.06 8.66
C GLU A 126 1.20 14.89 7.38
N SER A 127 2.42 15.34 7.04
CA SER A 127 2.66 16.06 5.80
C SER A 127 2.34 15.20 4.57
N CYS A 128 2.81 13.95 4.57
CA CYS A 128 2.52 13.00 3.51
C CYS A 128 1.02 12.74 3.36
N LEU A 129 0.30 12.61 4.48
CA LEU A 129 -1.13 12.37 4.49
C LEU A 129 -1.90 13.58 3.95
N LYS A 130 -1.54 14.80 4.34
CA LYS A 130 -2.13 16.04 3.80
C LYS A 130 -2.02 16.13 2.28
N ASP A 131 -0.88 15.74 1.73
CA ASP A 131 -0.66 15.78 0.28
C ASP A 131 -1.55 14.79 -0.48
N ILE A 132 -1.83 13.63 0.12
CA ILE A 132 -2.55 12.54 -0.55
C ILE A 132 -4.04 12.64 -0.28
N HIS A 133 -4.41 12.95 0.95
CA HIS A 133 -5.79 12.98 1.41
C HIS A 133 -6.04 14.20 2.31
N PRO A 134 -6.21 15.39 1.71
CA PRO A 134 -6.29 16.66 2.45
C PRO A 134 -7.60 16.85 3.23
N TYR A 135 -8.59 15.98 3.04
CA TYR A 135 -9.93 16.14 3.63
C TYR A 135 -10.35 14.89 4.40
N PHE A 136 -10.76 15.09 5.68
CA PHE A 136 -11.17 14.02 6.60
C PHE A 136 -12.64 14.11 7.03
N ASP A 137 -13.46 14.88 6.31
CA ASP A 137 -14.83 15.21 6.70
C ASP A 137 -15.89 14.37 5.98
N GLY A 138 -15.49 13.31 5.27
CA GLY A 138 -16.40 12.43 4.52
C GLY A 138 -17.04 13.05 3.28
N ASN A 139 -16.68 14.29 2.91
CA ASN A 139 -17.33 15.03 1.81
C ASN A 139 -16.57 14.95 0.47
N SER A 140 -15.65 14.03 0.29
CA SER A 140 -14.82 13.90 -0.93
C SER A 140 -15.68 13.68 -2.19
N SER A 141 -16.68 12.80 -2.12
CA SER A 141 -17.60 12.55 -3.25
C SER A 141 -18.43 13.80 -3.61
N LYS A 142 -18.87 14.55 -2.61
CA LYS A 142 -19.60 15.80 -2.83
C LYS A 142 -18.72 16.84 -3.54
N ARG A 143 -17.48 17.03 -3.08
CA ARG A 143 -16.51 17.93 -3.74
C ARG A 143 -16.24 17.52 -5.18
N MET A 144 -16.05 16.22 -5.43
CA MET A 144 -15.85 15.71 -6.77
C MET A 144 -17.05 16.03 -7.67
N LEU A 145 -18.28 15.80 -7.19
CA LEU A 145 -19.49 16.10 -7.94
C LEU A 145 -19.66 17.59 -8.23
N GLU A 146 -19.38 18.45 -7.26
CA GLU A 146 -19.42 19.90 -7.43
C GLU A 146 -18.37 20.38 -8.46
N MET A 147 -17.15 19.82 -8.39
CA MET A 147 -16.12 20.14 -9.39
C MET A 147 -16.52 19.70 -10.81
N ILE A 148 -17.10 18.51 -10.97
CA ILE A 148 -17.62 18.04 -12.26
C ILE A 148 -18.70 18.98 -12.78
N LYS A 149 -19.67 19.38 -11.96
CA LYS A 149 -20.71 20.34 -12.33
C LYS A 149 -20.12 21.66 -12.80
N ASN A 150 -19.15 22.20 -12.06
CA ASN A 150 -18.48 23.45 -12.41
C ASN A 150 -17.73 23.34 -13.74
N ILE A 151 -17.01 22.25 -13.98
CA ILE A 151 -16.30 22.01 -15.25
C ILE A 151 -17.30 21.93 -16.41
N LEU A 152 -18.42 21.26 -16.24
CA LEU A 152 -19.44 21.14 -17.27
C LEU A 152 -20.14 22.46 -17.56
N ALA A 153 -20.46 23.24 -16.52
CA ALA A 153 -21.09 24.57 -16.67
C ALA A 153 -20.16 25.56 -17.38
N ASN A 154 -18.85 25.49 -17.11
CA ASN A 154 -17.85 26.41 -17.68
C ASN A 154 -17.08 25.78 -18.86
N ARG A 155 -17.64 24.77 -19.52
CA ARG A 155 -16.95 24.00 -20.57
C ARG A 155 -16.44 24.85 -21.74
N SER A 156 -17.16 25.93 -22.10
CA SER A 156 -16.79 26.87 -23.15
C SER A 156 -15.61 27.78 -22.75
N GLN A 157 -15.41 28.01 -21.45
CA GLN A 157 -14.33 28.84 -20.91
C GLN A 157 -13.07 28.03 -20.56
N ASN A 158 -13.24 26.74 -20.28
CA ASN A 158 -12.12 25.85 -20.02
C ASN A 158 -11.52 25.39 -21.35
N GLN A 159 -10.31 25.85 -21.65
CA GLN A 159 -9.49 25.40 -22.81
C GLN A 159 -9.02 23.95 -22.60
N LEU A 160 -9.93 23.04 -22.36
CA LEU A 160 -9.61 21.62 -22.29
C LEU A 160 -9.16 21.18 -23.69
N LYS A 161 -7.90 20.76 -23.81
CA LYS A 161 -7.39 20.18 -25.06
C LYS A 161 -8.32 19.03 -25.48
N GLN A 162 -8.83 19.08 -26.68
CA GLN A 162 -9.61 17.98 -27.21
C GLN A 162 -8.76 16.71 -27.19
N LYS A 163 -9.34 15.64 -26.62
CA LYS A 163 -8.69 14.34 -26.62
C LYS A 163 -8.43 13.90 -28.07
N PRO A 164 -7.20 13.58 -28.46
CA PRO A 164 -6.94 13.09 -29.80
C PRO A 164 -7.80 11.85 -30.08
N SER A 165 -8.28 11.71 -31.32
CA SER A 165 -9.19 10.62 -31.69
C SER A 165 -8.58 9.21 -31.55
N ASN A 166 -7.24 9.13 -31.48
CA ASN A 166 -6.49 7.88 -31.24
C ASN A 166 -6.94 6.71 -32.14
N ILE A 167 -7.26 6.97 -33.39
CA ILE A 167 -7.84 6.00 -34.34
C ILE A 167 -6.97 4.75 -34.46
N ILE A 168 -5.66 4.93 -34.59
CA ILE A 168 -4.68 3.83 -34.71
C ILE A 168 -4.73 2.92 -33.48
N ARG A 169 -4.72 3.52 -32.28
CA ARG A 169 -4.80 2.77 -31.01
C ARG A 169 -6.15 2.02 -30.88
N LYS A 170 -7.26 2.65 -31.27
CA LYS A 170 -8.58 1.99 -31.28
C LYS A 170 -8.62 0.80 -32.22
N TYR A 171 -8.02 0.93 -33.41
CA TYR A 171 -7.91 -0.17 -34.36
C TYR A 171 -7.06 -1.34 -33.82
N GLN A 172 -5.88 -1.04 -33.24
CA GLN A 172 -5.04 -2.05 -32.63
C GLN A 172 -5.73 -2.79 -31.49
N ILE A 173 -6.42 -2.08 -30.60
CA ILE A 173 -7.19 -2.68 -29.49
C ILE A 173 -8.30 -3.58 -30.03
N ARG A 174 -9.06 -3.14 -31.03
CA ARG A 174 -10.12 -3.95 -31.65
C ARG A 174 -9.56 -5.24 -32.26
N LYS A 175 -8.41 -5.17 -32.92
CA LYS A 175 -7.71 -6.33 -33.48
C LYS A 175 -7.25 -7.33 -32.41
N ILE A 176 -6.81 -6.84 -31.25
CA ILE A 176 -6.43 -7.70 -30.11
C ILE A 176 -7.68 -8.39 -29.54
N ILE A 177 -8.74 -7.61 -29.30
CA ILE A 177 -10.01 -8.14 -28.75
C ILE A 177 -10.62 -9.19 -29.70
N SER A 178 -10.58 -8.97 -31.01
CA SER A 178 -11.09 -9.96 -31.97
C SER A 178 -10.33 -11.27 -31.95
N LYS A 179 -8.99 -11.22 -31.74
CA LYS A 179 -8.18 -12.43 -31.60
C LYS A 179 -8.49 -13.21 -30.33
N ILE A 180 -8.72 -12.51 -29.19
CA ILE A 180 -9.05 -13.14 -27.91
C ILE A 180 -10.45 -13.81 -27.98
N LYS A 181 -11.40 -13.23 -28.71
CA LYS A 181 -12.75 -13.81 -28.88
C LYS A 181 -12.80 -15.00 -29.86
N ALA A 182 -11.77 -15.22 -30.63
CA ALA A 182 -11.67 -16.31 -31.60
C ALA A 182 -10.92 -17.54 -31.06
N GLN A 183 -10.43 -17.47 -29.82
CA GLN A 183 -9.92 -18.58 -29.02
C GLN A 183 -10.97 -19.06 -28.00
#